data_adc2995621492fd4286165b5075f06cb
#
_entry.id   adc2995621492fd4286165b5075f06cb
#
_cell.length_a   1.000
_cell.length_b   1.000
_cell.length_c   1.000
_cell.angle_alpha   90.00
_cell.angle_beta   90.00
_cell.angle_gamma   90.00
#
_symmetry.space_group_name_H-M   'P 1'
#
loop_
_entity.id
_entity.type
_entity.pdbx_description
1 polymer ?
#
loop_
_entity_poly.entity_id
_entity_poly.type
_entity_poly.pdbx_seq_one_letter_code
_entity_poly.pdbx_strand_id
1 'polypeptide(L)'
;MAAILLAEDDESMRRFLKRALEKAGHSVIDASQGDEALTELQLREFDLLLTDIVMPVMDGIELARRAAQIDPDMKIMFITGFAAVALNPANRAPEDAKVLSKPFHLKDLVQEVERMVAA
;
A
#
# COMPACT_ATOMS: atom_id res chain seq x y z
N MET A 1 -3.83 -7.33 -14.70
CA MET A 1 -2.57 -7.58 -13.97
C MET A 1 -1.89 -6.27 -13.65
N ALA A 2 -1.47 -6.08 -12.42
CA ALA A 2 -0.86 -4.83 -11.97
C ALA A 2 0.46 -5.11 -11.26
N ALA A 3 1.34 -4.10 -11.25
CA ALA A 3 2.58 -4.12 -10.47
C ALA A 3 2.30 -3.43 -9.14
N ILE A 4 2.42 -4.18 -8.05
CA ILE A 4 2.07 -3.73 -6.71
C ILE A 4 3.30 -3.74 -5.82
N LEU A 5 3.49 -2.64 -5.09
CA LEU A 5 4.46 -2.58 -4.00
C LEU A 5 3.69 -2.70 -2.70
N LEU A 6 4.04 -3.71 -1.90
CA LEU A 6 3.41 -3.99 -0.61
C LEU A 6 4.39 -3.66 0.50
N ALA A 7 4.02 -2.74 1.38
CA ALA A 7 4.82 -2.40 2.56
C ALA A 7 4.06 -2.81 3.82
N GLU A 8 4.61 -3.76 4.55
CA GLU A 8 4.00 -4.32 5.76
C GLU A 8 5.11 -4.91 6.64
N ASP A 9 5.19 -4.47 7.88
CA ASP A 9 6.24 -4.94 8.79
C ASP A 9 5.94 -6.29 9.45
N ASP A 10 4.67 -6.68 9.55
CA ASP A 10 4.31 -8.00 10.05
C ASP A 10 4.60 -9.05 8.97
N GLU A 11 5.55 -9.92 9.23
CA GLU A 11 6.00 -10.91 8.24
C GLU A 11 4.88 -11.84 7.78
N SER A 12 4.08 -12.33 8.71
CA SER A 12 2.98 -13.25 8.39
C SER A 12 1.92 -12.58 7.53
N MET A 13 1.54 -11.36 7.89
CA MET A 13 0.56 -10.57 7.13
C MET A 13 1.13 -10.24 5.75
N ARG A 14 2.39 -9.83 5.67
CA ARG A 14 3.03 -9.49 4.40
C ARG A 14 3.03 -10.67 3.44
N ARG A 15 3.41 -11.84 3.91
CA ARG A 15 3.40 -13.07 3.10
C ARG A 15 2.00 -13.45 2.66
N PHE A 16 1.04 -13.34 3.57
CA PHE A 16 -0.35 -13.67 3.31
C PHE A 16 -0.93 -12.77 2.21
N LEU A 17 -0.73 -11.47 2.33
CA LEU A 17 -1.21 -10.50 1.34
C LEU A 17 -0.53 -10.66 -0.01
N LYS A 18 0.78 -10.85 0.00
CA LYS A 18 1.54 -11.05 -1.24
C LYS A 18 1.02 -12.26 -2.00
N ARG A 19 0.85 -13.38 -1.30
CA ARG A 19 0.37 -14.61 -1.92
C ARG A 19 -1.02 -14.42 -2.52
N ALA A 20 -1.92 -13.76 -1.80
CA ALA A 20 -3.28 -13.53 -2.27
C ALA A 20 -3.31 -12.66 -3.52
N LEU A 21 -2.51 -11.61 -3.55
CA LEU A 21 -2.45 -10.71 -4.70
C LEU A 21 -1.82 -11.38 -5.91
N GLU A 22 -0.79 -12.20 -5.69
CA GLU A 22 -0.17 -12.97 -6.76
C GLU A 22 -1.14 -13.99 -7.34
N LYS A 23 -1.95 -14.62 -6.50
CA LYS A 23 -3.01 -15.54 -6.94
C LYS A 23 -4.05 -14.84 -7.81
N ALA A 24 -4.29 -13.57 -7.54
CA ALA A 24 -5.23 -12.78 -8.32
C ALA A 24 -4.63 -12.29 -9.66
N GLY A 25 -3.37 -12.61 -9.93
CA GLY A 25 -2.72 -12.30 -11.19
C GLY A 25 -1.82 -11.08 -11.18
N HIS A 26 -1.55 -10.51 -10.01
CA HIS A 26 -0.69 -9.33 -9.91
C HIS A 26 0.77 -9.71 -9.67
N SER A 27 1.66 -8.80 -10.05
CA SER A 27 3.07 -8.90 -9.73
C SER A 27 3.32 -8.09 -8.45
N VAL A 28 3.88 -8.72 -7.42
CA VAL A 28 4.04 -8.07 -6.12
C VAL A 28 5.49 -8.07 -5.69
N ILE A 29 5.98 -6.89 -5.33
CA ILE A 29 7.25 -6.73 -4.62
C ILE A 29 6.90 -6.27 -3.23
N ASP A 30 7.50 -6.89 -2.22
CA ASP A 30 7.19 -6.57 -0.83
C ASP A 30 8.40 -5.97 -0.12
N ALA A 31 8.10 -5.15 0.88
CA ALA A 31 9.08 -4.52 1.74
C ALA A 31 8.59 -4.60 3.18
N SER A 32 9.53 -4.77 4.12
CA SER A 32 9.19 -4.91 5.54
C SER A 32 9.13 -3.57 6.27
N GLN A 33 9.58 -2.49 5.64
CA GLN A 33 9.56 -1.16 6.24
C GLN A 33 9.59 -0.08 5.16
N GLY A 34 9.29 1.16 5.57
CA GLY A 34 9.06 2.25 4.64
C GLY A 34 10.27 2.64 3.80
N ASP A 35 11.46 2.63 4.39
CA ASP A 35 12.67 2.99 3.66
C ASP A 35 13.03 1.96 2.58
N GLU A 36 12.79 0.68 2.84
CA GLU A 36 12.96 -0.36 1.82
C GLU A 36 11.98 -0.16 0.67
N ALA A 37 10.72 0.16 0.99
CA ALA A 37 9.71 0.43 -0.01
C ALA A 37 10.08 1.64 -0.86
N LEU A 38 10.58 2.69 -0.23
CA LEU A 38 11.02 3.88 -0.95
C LEU A 38 12.14 3.56 -1.94
N THR A 39 13.08 2.71 -1.55
CA THR A 39 14.15 2.26 -2.44
C THR A 39 13.58 1.57 -3.68
N GLU A 40 12.59 0.70 -3.49
CA GLU A 40 11.94 0.03 -4.61
C GLU A 40 11.22 1.02 -5.53
N LEU A 41 10.57 2.04 -4.96
CA LEU A 41 9.91 3.09 -5.74
C LEU A 41 10.88 3.87 -6.63
N GLN A 42 12.12 4.00 -6.22
CA GLN A 42 13.16 4.68 -6.98
C GLN A 42 13.75 3.81 -8.09
N LEU A 43 13.62 2.48 -7.95
CA LEU A 43 14.21 1.52 -8.88
C LEU A 43 13.28 1.09 -10.01
N ARG A 44 11.95 1.13 -9.77
CA ARG A 44 10.98 0.63 -10.75
C ARG A 44 9.63 1.31 -10.59
N GLU A 45 8.78 1.13 -11.58
CA GLU A 45 7.43 1.70 -11.58
C GLU A 45 6.41 0.70 -11.03
N PHE A 46 5.42 1.22 -10.31
CA PHE A 46 4.32 0.43 -9.75
C PHE A 46 2.99 1.08 -10.10
N ASP A 47 1.96 0.25 -10.23
CA ASP A 47 0.59 0.73 -10.45
C ASP A 47 -0.08 1.09 -9.13
N LEU A 48 0.29 0.40 -8.05
CA LEU A 48 -0.33 0.55 -6.74
C LEU A 48 0.70 0.41 -5.63
N LEU A 49 0.65 1.32 -4.66
CA LEU A 49 1.30 1.16 -3.37
C LEU A 49 0.25 0.73 -2.36
N LEU A 50 0.44 -0.43 -1.75
CA LEU A 50 -0.39 -0.96 -0.68
C LEU A 50 0.46 -0.96 0.59
N THR A 51 0.10 -0.15 1.58
CA THR A 51 0.96 0.00 2.76
C THR A 51 0.16 0.08 4.06
N ASP A 52 0.72 -0.51 5.11
CA ASP A 52 0.28 -0.24 6.47
C ASP A 52 0.72 1.18 6.85
N ILE A 53 0.12 1.73 7.88
CA ILE A 53 0.48 3.06 8.38
C ILE A 53 1.59 2.96 9.42
N VAL A 54 1.42 2.09 10.40
CA VAL A 54 2.39 1.97 11.50
C VAL A 54 3.48 0.99 11.13
N MET A 55 4.67 1.52 10.84
CA MET A 55 5.84 0.74 10.48
C MET A 55 7.08 1.41 11.08
N PRO A 56 8.15 0.63 11.34
CA PRO A 56 9.40 1.22 11.80
C PRO A 56 10.06 2.07 10.71
N VAL A 57 10.91 3.00 11.13
CA VAL A 57 11.75 3.89 10.30
C VAL A 57 10.93 4.96 9.61
N MET A 58 9.95 4.58 8.79
CA MET A 58 9.11 5.53 8.07
C MET A 58 7.68 4.99 8.05
N ASP A 59 6.72 5.77 8.55
CA ASP A 59 5.33 5.34 8.53
C ASP A 59 4.74 5.36 7.12
N GLY A 60 3.58 4.69 6.98
CA GLY A 60 2.95 4.52 5.67
C GLY A 60 2.44 5.84 5.08
N ILE A 61 2.09 6.82 5.89
CA ILE A 61 1.62 8.11 5.39
C ILE A 61 2.77 8.89 4.77
N GLU A 62 3.91 8.93 5.42
CA GLU A 62 5.09 9.58 4.84
C GLU A 62 5.53 8.86 3.57
N LEU A 63 5.53 7.54 3.59
CA LEU A 63 5.84 6.73 2.40
C LEU A 63 4.90 7.09 1.25
N ALA A 64 3.61 7.18 1.52
CA ALA A 64 2.62 7.52 0.49
C ALA A 64 2.83 8.93 -0.07
N ARG A 65 3.16 9.89 0.78
CA ARG A 65 3.46 11.25 0.31
C ARG A 65 4.67 11.26 -0.62
N ARG A 66 5.72 10.53 -0.27
CA ARG A 66 6.92 10.45 -1.11
C ARG A 66 6.63 9.71 -2.41
N ALA A 67 5.84 8.64 -2.34
CA ALA A 67 5.42 7.90 -3.52
C ALA A 67 4.66 8.79 -4.50
N ALA A 68 3.75 9.61 -4.00
CA ALA A 68 2.97 10.52 -4.82
C ALA A 68 3.84 11.60 -5.48
N GLN A 69 4.95 11.97 -4.87
CA GLN A 69 5.91 12.89 -5.46
C GLN A 69 6.72 12.24 -6.58
N ILE A 70 7.04 10.95 -6.41
CA ILE A 70 7.78 10.19 -7.41
C ILE A 70 6.90 9.88 -8.63
N ASP A 71 5.66 9.47 -8.38
CA ASP A 71 4.71 9.12 -9.43
C ASP A 71 3.29 9.53 -9.02
N PRO A 72 2.83 10.71 -9.48
CA PRO A 72 1.49 11.20 -9.12
C PRO A 72 0.35 10.32 -9.64
N ASP A 73 0.60 9.47 -10.63
CA ASP A 73 -0.43 8.61 -11.22
C ASP A 73 -0.56 7.27 -10.50
N MET A 74 0.37 6.95 -9.60
CA MET A 74 0.30 5.71 -8.84
C MET A 74 -0.87 5.73 -7.87
N LYS A 75 -1.61 4.62 -7.81
CA LYS A 75 -2.70 4.47 -6.84
C LYS A 75 -2.12 4.12 -5.48
N ILE A 76 -2.79 4.56 -4.41
CA ILE A 76 -2.32 4.33 -3.04
C ILE A 76 -3.48 3.79 -2.22
N MET A 77 -3.23 2.71 -1.48
CA MET A 77 -4.18 2.15 -0.53
C MET A 77 -3.47 1.89 0.80
N PHE A 78 -4.08 2.39 1.87
CA PHE A 78 -3.65 2.06 3.22
C PHE A 78 -4.45 0.87 3.73
N ILE A 79 -3.77 -0.07 4.39
CA ILE A 79 -4.41 -1.12 5.17
C ILE A 79 -4.00 -0.91 6.62
N THR A 80 -4.96 -0.67 7.50
CA THR A 80 -4.61 -0.23 8.84
C THR A 80 -5.70 -0.49 9.87
N GLY A 81 -5.29 -0.71 11.12
CA GLY A 81 -6.20 -0.65 12.28
C GLY A 81 -6.43 0.78 12.76
N PHE A 82 -5.77 1.76 12.15
CA PHE A 82 -5.80 3.17 12.59
C PHE A 82 -6.32 4.07 11.48
N ALA A 83 -7.50 3.77 10.96
CA ALA A 83 -8.08 4.52 9.83
C ALA A 83 -8.20 6.02 10.12
N ALA A 84 -8.51 6.39 11.35
CA ALA A 84 -8.64 7.81 11.73
C ALA A 84 -7.35 8.59 11.54
N VAL A 85 -6.19 7.94 11.67
CA VAL A 85 -4.88 8.58 11.43
C VAL A 85 -4.74 8.95 9.96
N ALA A 86 -5.09 8.03 9.06
CA ALA A 86 -5.01 8.29 7.62
C ALA A 86 -5.99 9.38 7.19
N LEU A 87 -7.18 9.41 7.80
CA LEU A 87 -8.24 10.34 7.45
C LEU A 87 -8.06 11.73 8.08
N ASN A 88 -7.15 11.88 9.03
CA ASN A 88 -6.88 13.17 9.67
C ASN A 88 -6.14 14.10 8.69
N PRO A 89 -6.73 15.25 8.30
CA PRO A 89 -6.09 16.17 7.35
C PRO A 89 -4.72 16.65 7.79
N ALA A 90 -4.46 16.71 9.09
CA ALA A 90 -3.16 17.15 9.62
C ALA A 90 -2.01 16.22 9.20
N ASN A 91 -2.29 14.97 8.88
CA ASN A 91 -1.28 14.00 8.48
C ASN A 91 -0.93 14.06 7.00
N ARG A 92 -1.70 14.82 6.21
CA ARG A 92 -1.42 15.08 4.81
C ARG A 92 -1.29 13.83 3.94
N ALA A 93 -2.09 12.82 4.19
CA ALA A 93 -2.15 11.66 3.29
C ALA A 93 -2.62 12.13 1.90
N PRO A 94 -2.14 11.49 0.82
CA PRO A 94 -2.61 11.84 -0.52
C PRO A 94 -4.14 11.77 -0.61
N GLU A 95 -4.75 12.74 -1.28
CA GLU A 95 -6.22 12.88 -1.31
C GLU A 95 -6.92 11.67 -1.94
N ASP A 96 -6.30 11.08 -2.94
CA ASP A 96 -6.88 9.96 -3.67
C ASP A 96 -6.63 8.60 -3.01
N ALA A 97 -5.91 8.57 -1.89
CA ALA A 97 -5.59 7.33 -1.21
C ALA A 97 -6.84 6.69 -0.63
N LYS A 98 -6.96 5.38 -0.84
CA LYS A 98 -8.03 4.58 -0.23
C LYS A 98 -7.57 4.07 1.12
N VAL A 99 -8.52 3.85 2.03
CA VAL A 99 -8.22 3.26 3.34
C VAL A 99 -9.09 2.02 3.52
N LEU A 100 -8.43 0.89 3.77
CA LEU A 100 -9.11 -0.35 4.13
C LEU A 100 -8.78 -0.65 5.59
N SER A 101 -9.80 -0.63 6.45
CA SER A 101 -9.62 -0.82 7.88
C SER A 101 -9.48 -2.29 8.25
N LYS A 102 -8.56 -2.59 9.15
CA LYS A 102 -8.46 -3.93 9.77
C LYS A 102 -9.50 -4.05 10.88
N PRO A 103 -10.12 -5.20 11.07
CA PRO A 103 -10.00 -6.41 10.26
C PRO A 103 -10.80 -6.31 8.96
N PHE A 104 -10.32 -6.99 7.92
CA PHE A 104 -10.99 -7.03 6.63
C PHE A 104 -10.99 -8.46 6.10
N HIS A 105 -11.89 -8.76 5.16
CA HIS A 105 -11.87 -10.03 4.45
C HIS A 105 -10.92 -9.93 3.26
N LEU A 106 -10.14 -10.98 3.03
CA LEU A 106 -9.20 -11.01 1.91
C LEU A 106 -9.88 -10.73 0.58
N LYS A 107 -11.09 -11.28 0.39
CA LYS A 107 -11.88 -11.04 -0.80
C LYS A 107 -12.14 -9.56 -1.04
N ASP A 108 -12.45 -8.82 0.02
CA ASP A 108 -12.71 -7.38 -0.07
C ASP A 108 -11.45 -6.62 -0.47
N LEU A 109 -10.30 -7.00 0.06
CA LEU A 109 -9.03 -6.41 -0.32
C LEU A 109 -8.75 -6.61 -1.81
N VAL A 110 -8.87 -7.85 -2.28
CA VAL A 110 -8.60 -8.19 -3.69
C VAL A 110 -9.54 -7.42 -4.61
N GLN A 111 -10.83 -7.36 -4.26
CA GLN A 111 -11.82 -6.61 -5.06
C GLN A 111 -11.49 -5.13 -5.12
N GLU A 112 -11.08 -4.53 -4.01
CA GLU A 112 -10.74 -3.12 -3.95
C GLU A 112 -9.49 -2.82 -4.77
N VAL A 113 -8.48 -3.68 -4.70
CA VAL A 113 -7.29 -3.56 -5.52
C VAL A 113 -7.64 -3.63 -7.01
N GLU A 114 -8.47 -4.60 -7.41
CA GLU A 114 -8.91 -4.73 -8.80
C GLU A 114 -9.61 -3.46 -9.29
N ARG A 115 -10.47 -2.89 -8.45
CA ARG A 115 -11.20 -1.68 -8.77
C ARG A 115 -10.26 -0.48 -8.94
N MET A 116 -9.27 -0.36 -8.08
CA MET A 116 -8.33 0.75 -8.14
C MET A 116 -7.44 0.70 -9.36
N VAL A 117 -6.90 -0.48 -9.70
CA VAL A 117 -5.97 -0.60 -10.82
C VAL A 117 -6.68 -0.58 -12.17
N ALA A 118 -7.98 -0.82 -12.21
CA ALA A 118 -8.78 -0.76 -13.42
C ALA A 118 -9.23 0.66 -13.78
N ALA A 119 -9.17 1.57 -12.81
CA ALA A 119 -9.69 2.93 -12.98
C ALA A 119 -8.78 3.85 -13.81
#